data_2e8cd420f29c8721c721a60fa47291c0
#
_entry.id   2e8cd420f29c8721c721a60fa47291c0
#
_cell.length_a   1.000
_cell.length_b   1.000
_cell.length_c   1.000
_cell.angle_alpha   90.00
_cell.angle_beta   90.00
_cell.angle_gamma   90.00
#
_symmetry.space_group_name_H-M   'P 1'
#
loop_
_entity.id
_entity.type
_entity.pdbx_description
1 polymer ?
#
loop_
_entity_poly.entity_id
_entity_poly.type
_entity_poly.pdbx_seq_one_letter_code
_entity_poly.pdbx_strand_id
1 'polypeptide(L)'
;NTTMNVYDCANDLARAMRESHEFKKLKEANEILAKDPETKKLVDEFLQLSQEIEIAKFQGQEPEKEKTEKLQKLYGVLGLNRDAMEYLNNFMRFQMMMADISKSIQDVVKDVMGDK
;
A
#
# COMPACT_ATOMS: atom_id res chain seq x y z
N ASN A 1 -32.81 14.31 7.85
CA ASN A 1 -31.72 15.23 7.98
C ASN A 1 -30.69 15.08 6.87
N THR A 2 -30.34 16.19 6.33
CA THR A 2 -29.49 16.20 5.15
C THR A 2 -28.06 16.61 5.43
N THR A 3 -27.78 17.06 6.64
CA THR A 3 -26.43 17.51 6.97
C THR A 3 -25.57 16.32 7.36
N MET A 4 -24.52 16.09 6.58
CA MET A 4 -23.58 15.02 6.88
C MET A 4 -22.45 15.56 7.72
N ASN A 5 -22.08 14.80 8.74
CA ASN A 5 -20.94 15.14 9.57
C ASN A 5 -19.69 14.52 8.97
N VAL A 6 -18.69 15.36 8.72
CA VAL A 6 -17.46 14.91 8.07
C VAL A 6 -16.79 13.77 8.84
N TYR A 7 -16.78 13.88 10.16
CA TYR A 7 -16.12 12.86 10.98
C TYR A 7 -16.89 11.56 10.99
N ASP A 8 -18.22 11.63 11.00
CA ASP A 8 -19.04 10.43 10.91
C ASP A 8 -18.82 9.73 9.57
N CYS A 9 -18.72 10.51 8.50
CA CYS A 9 -18.46 9.95 7.19
C CYS A 9 -17.08 9.31 7.11
N ALA A 10 -16.09 9.91 7.78
CA ALA A 10 -14.76 9.32 7.83
C ALA A 10 -14.78 7.98 8.56
N ASN A 11 -15.54 7.90 9.65
CA ASN A 11 -15.71 6.65 10.39
C ASN A 11 -16.45 5.61 9.56
N ASP A 12 -17.45 6.03 8.81
CA ASP A 12 -18.16 5.13 7.90
C ASP A 12 -17.25 4.61 6.81
N LEU A 13 -16.39 5.49 6.27
CA LEU A 13 -15.41 5.08 5.27
C LEU A 13 -14.46 4.03 5.85
N ALA A 14 -13.95 4.28 7.05
CA ALA A 14 -13.04 3.32 7.68
C ALA A 14 -13.72 1.97 7.86
N ARG A 15 -15.00 1.98 8.27
CA ARG A 15 -15.75 0.75 8.43
C ARG A 15 -15.93 0.03 7.10
N ALA A 16 -16.27 0.78 6.05
CA ALA A 16 -16.45 0.22 4.73
C ALA A 16 -15.14 -0.39 4.22
N MET A 17 -14.01 0.25 4.51
CA MET A 17 -12.71 -0.28 4.13
C MET A 17 -12.41 -1.59 4.83
N ARG A 18 -12.73 -1.70 6.12
CA ARG A 18 -12.51 -2.94 6.85
C ARG A 18 -13.39 -4.08 6.35
N GLU A 19 -14.53 -3.74 5.75
CA GLU A 19 -15.45 -4.73 5.20
C GLU A 19 -15.19 -4.99 3.72
N SER A 20 -14.26 -4.27 3.11
CA SER A 20 -13.99 -4.40 1.69
C SER A 20 -13.30 -5.73 1.40
N HIS A 21 -13.47 -6.19 0.16
CA HIS A 21 -12.80 -7.39 -0.32
C HIS A 21 -11.29 -7.23 -0.24
N GLU A 22 -10.79 -6.04 -0.62
CA GLU A 22 -9.37 -5.75 -0.61
C GLU A 22 -8.77 -5.91 0.78
N PHE A 23 -9.45 -5.37 1.79
CA PHE A 23 -8.94 -5.47 3.16
C PHE A 23 -8.97 -6.92 3.66
N LYS A 24 -10.08 -7.60 3.43
CA LYS A 24 -10.23 -8.98 3.92
C LYS A 24 -9.20 -9.91 3.31
N LYS A 25 -8.95 -9.76 2.01
CA LYS A 25 -7.95 -10.58 1.33
C LYS A 25 -6.55 -10.29 1.84
N LEU A 26 -6.24 -9.02 2.07
CA LEU A 26 -4.93 -8.66 2.60
C LEU A 26 -4.74 -9.20 4.01
N LYS A 27 -5.76 -9.06 4.84
CA LYS A 27 -5.69 -9.56 6.21
C LYS A 27 -5.47 -11.08 6.23
N GLU A 28 -6.20 -11.78 5.39
CA GLU A 28 -6.07 -13.24 5.28
C GLU A 28 -4.67 -13.62 4.83
N ALA A 29 -4.15 -12.94 3.80
CA ALA A 29 -2.82 -13.21 3.29
C ALA A 29 -1.76 -12.91 4.34
N ASN A 30 -1.97 -11.88 5.14
CA ASN A 30 -1.04 -11.53 6.20
C ASN A 30 -1.01 -12.60 7.30
N GLU A 31 -2.17 -13.15 7.64
CA GLU A 31 -2.25 -14.21 8.65
C GLU A 31 -1.52 -15.47 8.19
N ILE A 32 -1.65 -15.80 6.90
CA ILE A 32 -0.94 -16.93 6.34
C ILE A 32 0.56 -16.69 6.35
N LEU A 33 0.98 -15.52 5.90
CA LEU A 33 2.40 -15.17 5.82
C LEU A 33 3.04 -15.10 7.20
N ALA A 34 2.27 -14.70 8.21
CA ALA A 34 2.78 -14.60 9.58
C ALA A 34 3.25 -15.95 10.15
N LYS A 35 2.80 -17.05 9.54
CA LYS A 35 3.25 -18.37 9.97
C LYS A 35 4.66 -18.69 9.48
N ASP A 36 5.21 -17.86 8.62
CA ASP A 36 6.57 -18.00 8.09
C ASP A 36 7.32 -16.70 8.36
N PRO A 37 7.86 -16.54 9.58
CA PRO A 37 8.50 -15.27 9.97
C PRO A 37 9.68 -14.87 9.10
N GLU A 38 10.42 -15.84 8.56
CA GLU A 38 11.57 -15.52 7.72
C GLU A 38 11.11 -14.88 6.41
N THR A 39 10.10 -15.46 5.78
CA THR A 39 9.57 -14.91 4.54
C THR A 39 8.89 -13.56 4.81
N LYS A 40 8.17 -13.45 5.93
CA LYS A 40 7.54 -12.19 6.31
C LYS A 40 8.58 -11.08 6.43
N LYS A 41 9.72 -11.39 7.02
CA LYS A 41 10.79 -10.40 7.16
C LYS A 41 11.31 -9.94 5.81
N LEU A 42 11.44 -10.87 4.85
CA LEU A 42 11.88 -10.52 3.51
C LEU A 42 10.86 -9.65 2.78
N VAL A 43 9.58 -9.94 2.99
CA VAL A 43 8.50 -9.13 2.40
C VAL A 43 8.55 -7.71 2.97
N ASP A 44 8.71 -7.58 4.30
CA ASP A 44 8.79 -6.27 4.93
C ASP A 44 9.98 -5.48 4.39
N GLU A 45 11.11 -6.15 4.20
CA GLU A 45 12.31 -5.52 3.66
C GLU A 45 12.09 -5.06 2.23
N PHE A 46 11.43 -5.90 1.43
CA PHE A 46 11.10 -5.56 0.05
C PHE A 46 10.22 -4.32 -0.01
N LEU A 47 9.19 -4.25 0.83
CA LEU A 47 8.29 -3.12 0.83
C LEU A 47 8.99 -1.85 1.29
N GLN A 48 9.87 -1.95 2.28
CA GLN A 48 10.62 -0.80 2.75
C GLN A 48 11.55 -0.25 1.66
N LEU A 49 12.28 -1.14 0.98
CA LEU A 49 13.16 -0.71 -0.10
C LEU A 49 12.37 -0.09 -1.25
N SER A 50 11.23 -0.69 -1.58
CA SER A 50 10.36 -0.13 -2.62
C SER A 50 9.95 1.29 -2.28
N GLN A 51 9.57 1.52 -1.03
CA GLN A 51 9.16 2.84 -0.58
C GLN A 51 10.30 3.84 -0.65
N GLU A 52 11.50 3.45 -0.21
CA GLU A 52 12.67 4.33 -0.25
C GLU A 52 13.02 4.72 -1.68
N ILE A 53 12.93 3.78 -2.59
CA ILE A 53 13.22 4.04 -4.00
C ILE A 53 12.19 5.00 -4.59
N GLU A 54 10.90 4.80 -4.26
CA GLU A 54 9.85 5.68 -4.74
C GLU A 54 9.99 7.10 -4.20
N ILE A 55 10.36 7.22 -2.93
CA ILE A 55 10.58 8.54 -2.34
C ILE A 55 11.73 9.26 -3.04
N ALA A 56 12.83 8.56 -3.30
CA ALA A 56 13.97 9.16 -3.99
C ALA A 56 13.56 9.67 -5.37
N LYS A 57 12.81 8.86 -6.11
CA LYS A 57 12.34 9.26 -7.44
C LYS A 57 11.42 10.46 -7.36
N PHE A 58 10.54 10.49 -6.37
CA PHE A 58 9.61 11.60 -6.20
C PHE A 58 10.36 12.90 -5.91
N GLN A 59 11.49 12.81 -5.22
CA GLN A 59 12.33 13.98 -4.91
C GLN A 59 13.26 14.34 -6.06
N GLY A 60 13.14 13.66 -7.20
CA GLY A 60 13.99 13.93 -8.35
C GLY A 60 15.39 13.37 -8.21
N GLN A 61 15.61 12.46 -7.27
CA GLN A 61 16.90 11.85 -7.06
C GLN A 61 16.94 10.46 -7.66
N GLU A 62 18.15 10.09 -8.14
CA GLU A 62 18.34 8.74 -8.64
C GLU A 62 18.51 7.80 -7.45
N PRO A 63 17.76 6.69 -7.41
CA PRO A 63 17.92 5.74 -6.31
C PRO A 63 19.31 5.16 -6.27
N GLU A 64 19.79 4.84 -5.08
CA GLU A 64 21.09 4.20 -4.93
C GLU A 64 21.07 2.84 -5.63
N LYS A 65 22.11 2.57 -6.38
CA LYS A 65 22.22 1.34 -7.14
C LYS A 65 22.14 0.11 -6.22
N GLU A 66 22.75 0.20 -5.07
CA GLU A 66 22.75 -0.90 -4.11
C GLU A 66 21.32 -1.26 -3.70
N LYS A 67 20.47 -0.27 -3.51
CA LYS A 67 19.07 -0.49 -3.12
C LYS A 67 18.27 -1.14 -4.23
N THR A 68 18.46 -0.66 -5.46
CA THR A 68 17.72 -1.23 -6.59
C THR A 68 18.14 -2.67 -6.86
N GLU A 69 19.44 -2.96 -6.73
CA GLU A 69 19.92 -4.32 -6.90
C GLU A 69 19.40 -5.25 -5.83
N LYS A 70 19.35 -4.76 -4.59
CA LYS A 70 18.84 -5.57 -3.50
C LYS A 70 17.35 -5.84 -3.68
N LEU A 71 16.61 -4.82 -4.15
CA LEU A 71 15.19 -4.99 -4.42
C LEU A 71 14.95 -6.09 -5.45
N GLN A 72 15.74 -6.10 -6.52
CA GLN A 72 15.61 -7.10 -7.56
C GLN A 72 15.90 -8.50 -7.02
N LYS A 73 16.92 -8.63 -6.19
CA LYS A 73 17.26 -9.92 -5.59
C LYS A 73 16.14 -10.42 -4.69
N LEU A 74 15.58 -9.53 -3.87
CA LEU A 74 14.48 -9.88 -3.00
C LEU A 74 13.26 -10.32 -3.80
N TYR A 75 12.96 -9.59 -4.86
CA TYR A 75 11.82 -9.96 -5.71
C TYR A 75 12.02 -11.33 -6.35
N GLY A 76 13.26 -11.63 -6.76
CA GLY A 76 13.55 -12.94 -7.32
C GLY A 76 13.32 -14.06 -6.34
N VAL A 77 13.69 -13.85 -5.07
CA VAL A 77 13.45 -14.84 -4.02
C VAL A 77 11.97 -14.96 -3.69
N LEU A 78 11.31 -13.81 -3.50
CA LEU A 78 9.90 -13.79 -3.12
C LEU A 78 9.01 -14.32 -4.23
N GLY A 79 9.41 -14.15 -5.49
CA GLY A 79 8.65 -14.64 -6.62
C GLY A 79 8.49 -16.15 -6.64
N LEU A 80 9.33 -16.86 -5.90
CA LEU A 80 9.26 -18.30 -5.79
C LEU A 80 8.39 -18.75 -4.61
N ASN A 81 7.91 -17.79 -3.82
CA ASN A 81 7.13 -18.10 -2.62
C ASN A 81 5.69 -17.69 -2.85
N ARG A 82 4.79 -18.67 -2.86
CA ARG A 82 3.38 -18.44 -3.17
C ARG A 82 2.72 -17.49 -2.18
N ASP A 83 2.95 -17.72 -0.88
CA ASP A 83 2.31 -16.91 0.16
C ASP A 83 2.80 -15.48 0.15
N ALA A 84 4.09 -15.28 -0.15
CA ALA A 84 4.65 -13.94 -0.26
C ALA A 84 4.03 -13.20 -1.44
N MET A 85 3.91 -13.85 -2.59
CA MET A 85 3.34 -13.21 -3.77
C MET A 85 1.86 -12.92 -3.59
N GLU A 86 1.15 -13.81 -2.92
CA GLU A 86 -0.26 -13.58 -2.60
C GLU A 86 -0.41 -12.33 -1.74
N TYR A 87 0.43 -12.22 -0.71
CA TYR A 87 0.41 -11.05 0.16
C TYR A 87 0.73 -9.78 -0.64
N LEU A 88 1.79 -9.80 -1.44
CA LEU A 88 2.20 -8.61 -2.19
C LEU A 88 1.14 -8.17 -3.19
N ASN A 89 0.51 -9.13 -3.88
CA ASN A 89 -0.55 -8.80 -4.83
C ASN A 89 -1.75 -8.16 -4.13
N ASN A 90 -2.13 -8.71 -2.99
CA ASN A 90 -3.25 -8.15 -2.25
C ASN A 90 -2.90 -6.82 -1.60
N PHE A 91 -1.64 -6.66 -1.17
CA PHE A 91 -1.16 -5.39 -0.65
C PHE A 91 -1.27 -4.30 -1.72
N MET A 92 -0.86 -4.61 -2.95
CA MET A 92 -0.94 -3.64 -4.05
C MET A 92 -2.38 -3.22 -4.34
N ARG A 93 -3.32 -4.18 -4.33
CA ARG A 93 -4.72 -3.86 -4.56
C ARG A 93 -5.27 -2.96 -3.45
N PHE A 94 -4.89 -3.25 -2.21
CA PHE A 94 -5.32 -2.41 -1.09
C PHE A 94 -4.73 -1.01 -1.22
N GLN A 95 -3.46 -0.91 -1.61
CA GLN A 95 -2.81 0.38 -1.81
C GLN A 95 -3.47 1.18 -2.93
N MET A 96 -3.92 0.52 -3.99
CA MET A 96 -4.63 1.21 -5.06
C MET A 96 -5.94 1.79 -4.57
N MET A 97 -6.68 1.05 -3.76
CA MET A 97 -7.91 1.55 -3.15
C MET A 97 -7.62 2.77 -2.29
N MET A 98 -6.57 2.69 -1.46
CA MET A 98 -6.17 3.80 -0.62
C MET A 98 -5.81 5.03 -1.44
N ALA A 99 -5.07 4.82 -2.52
CA ALA A 99 -4.66 5.93 -3.39
C ALA A 99 -5.89 6.59 -4.05
N ASP A 100 -6.84 5.80 -4.50
CA ASP A 100 -8.06 6.32 -5.11
C ASP A 100 -8.86 7.15 -4.10
N ILE A 101 -8.97 6.66 -2.88
CA ILE A 101 -9.69 7.38 -1.82
C ILE A 101 -8.96 8.68 -1.48
N SER A 102 -7.63 8.60 -1.33
CA SER A 102 -6.82 9.79 -1.04
C SER A 102 -6.98 10.84 -2.13
N LYS A 103 -7.03 10.40 -3.39
CA LYS A 103 -7.22 11.33 -4.50
C LYS A 103 -8.55 12.05 -4.39
N SER A 104 -9.60 11.34 -4.06
CA SER A 104 -10.92 11.95 -3.89
C SER A 104 -10.90 13.01 -2.80
N ILE A 105 -10.20 12.75 -1.71
CA ILE A 105 -10.08 13.71 -0.62
C ILE A 105 -9.22 14.91 -1.05
N GLN A 106 -8.11 14.66 -1.73
CA GLN A 106 -7.23 15.72 -2.19
C GLN A 106 -7.89 16.62 -3.23
N ASP A 107 -8.81 16.06 -4.01
CA ASP A 107 -9.53 16.86 -5.01
C ASP A 107 -10.34 17.99 -4.36
N VAL A 108 -10.76 17.80 -3.10
CA VAL A 108 -11.46 18.85 -2.37
C VAL A 108 -10.56 20.06 -2.16
N VAL A 109 -9.28 19.83 -1.93
CA VAL A 109 -8.31 20.91 -1.73
C VAL A 109 -8.22 21.78 -2.98
N LYS A 110 -8.36 21.16 -4.15
CA LYS A 110 -8.29 21.91 -5.41
C LYS A 110 -9.42 22.90 -5.56
N ASP A 111 -10.55 22.66 -4.91
CA ASP A 111 -11.67 23.61 -4.96
C ASP A 111 -11.29 24.96 -4.34
N VAL A 112 -10.30 24.98 -3.44
CA VAL A 112 -9.82 26.21 -2.82
C VAL A 112 -8.52 26.68 -3.44
N MET A 113 -7.60 25.76 -3.71
CA MET A 113 -6.26 26.10 -4.18
C MET A 113 -6.14 26.23 -5.70
N GLY A 114 -7.11 25.70 -6.42
CA GLY A 114 -7.05 25.67 -7.88
C GLY A 114 -6.33 24.45 -8.39
N ASP A 115 -6.37 24.30 -9.72
CA ASP A 115 -5.87 23.10 -10.40
C ASP A 115 -4.45 23.28 -10.91
N LYS A 116 -3.54 23.57 -10.04
CA LYS A 116 -2.17 23.74 -10.52
C LYS A 116 -1.32 22.52 -10.32
#